data_d03ac3092d80354fce706be564e1ea73
#
_entry.id   d03ac3092d80354fce706be564e1ea73
#
_cell.length_a   1.000
_cell.length_b   1.000
_cell.length_c   1.000
_cell.angle_alpha   90.00
_cell.angle_beta   90.00
_cell.angle_gamma   90.00
#
_symmetry.space_group_name_H-M   'P 1'
#
loop_
_entity.id
_entity.type
_entity.pdbx_description
1 polymer ?
#
loop_
_entity_poly.entity_id
_entity_poly.type
_entity_poly.pdbx_seq_one_letter_code
_entity_poly.pdbx_strand_id
1 'polypeptide(L)'
;YKFHACCHGLHATLEALSQDTGNAAFDRITIETHPRWMTVCNQPDPQTGLEAKFSYRHVAAMAMLGVSTGDIGSFTDDAAQDAGLVGARSKVDVFVMDDLSETQARVTVERGAKHQVFTHDLAHPQPIEDLDQKLRVKTASLIGQGRSSDLWASRDTHDLDAFITAAFQTTTPQKRASIEG
;
A
#
# COMPACT_ATOMS: atom_id res chain seq x y z
N TYR A 1 3.70 -4.91 -11.85
CA TYR A 1 4.48 -4.42 -10.71
C TYR A 1 3.67 -4.57 -9.42
N LYS A 2 4.35 -4.72 -8.28
CA LYS A 2 3.72 -4.86 -6.98
C LYS A 2 4.14 -3.70 -6.08
N PHE A 3 3.38 -2.59 -6.12
CA PHE A 3 3.68 -1.39 -5.35
C PHE A 3 3.34 -1.53 -3.86
N HIS A 4 2.30 -2.28 -3.53
CA HIS A 4 1.86 -2.52 -2.15
C HIS A 4 2.38 -3.86 -1.62
N ALA A 5 2.78 -3.92 -0.35
CA ALA A 5 3.34 -5.11 0.30
C ALA A 5 2.25 -6.05 0.87
N CYS A 6 1.12 -6.16 0.18
CA CYS A 6 -0.05 -6.95 0.58
C CYS A 6 -0.53 -7.87 -0.55
N CYS A 7 -1.61 -8.61 -0.35
CA CYS A 7 -2.21 -9.47 -1.38
C CYS A 7 -2.59 -8.67 -2.62
N HIS A 8 -2.40 -9.26 -3.80
CA HIS A 8 -2.69 -8.59 -5.08
C HIS A 8 -4.16 -8.16 -5.22
N GLY A 9 -5.09 -8.94 -4.68
CA GLY A 9 -6.51 -8.60 -4.69
C GLY A 9 -6.87 -7.27 -4.00
N LEU A 10 -5.98 -6.73 -3.15
CA LEU A 10 -6.18 -5.46 -2.46
C LEU A 10 -5.67 -4.25 -3.27
N HIS A 11 -4.88 -4.48 -4.33
CA HIS A 11 -4.19 -3.40 -5.03
C HIS A 11 -5.14 -2.45 -5.74
N ALA A 12 -6.19 -2.96 -6.43
CA ALA A 12 -7.16 -2.10 -7.11
C ALA A 12 -7.85 -1.12 -6.13
N THR A 13 -8.18 -1.60 -4.91
CA THR A 13 -8.73 -0.77 -3.84
C THR A 13 -7.75 0.32 -3.39
N LEU A 14 -6.48 -0.01 -3.21
CA LEU A 14 -5.46 0.95 -2.78
C LEU A 14 -5.17 2.00 -3.87
N GLU A 15 -5.15 1.58 -5.12
CA GLU A 15 -5.00 2.50 -6.26
C GLU A 15 -6.24 3.40 -6.44
N ALA A 16 -7.44 2.90 -6.16
CA ALA A 16 -8.64 3.73 -6.12
C ALA A 16 -8.55 4.76 -4.98
N LEU A 17 -8.20 4.35 -3.76
CA LEU A 17 -8.02 5.25 -2.61
C LEU A 17 -6.91 6.28 -2.82
N SER A 18 -5.88 5.98 -3.59
CA SER A 18 -4.79 6.93 -3.87
C SER A 18 -5.24 8.17 -4.66
N GLN A 19 -6.42 8.10 -5.30
CA GLN A 19 -7.04 9.24 -6.00
C GLN A 19 -7.76 10.19 -5.04
N ASP A 20 -7.99 9.77 -3.79
CA ASP A 20 -8.61 10.60 -2.78
C ASP A 20 -7.62 11.65 -2.26
N THR A 21 -7.84 12.91 -2.60
CA THR A 21 -7.06 14.06 -2.14
C THR A 21 -7.66 14.74 -0.91
N GLY A 22 -8.67 14.12 -0.30
CA GLY A 22 -9.31 14.60 0.92
C GLY A 22 -8.40 14.49 2.15
N ASN A 23 -8.90 14.96 3.29
CA ASN A 23 -8.22 14.80 4.56
C ASN A 23 -8.33 13.35 5.09
N ALA A 24 -7.50 12.99 6.07
CA ALA A 24 -7.51 11.67 6.70
C ALA A 24 -8.81 11.35 7.48
N ALA A 25 -9.62 12.34 7.81
CA ALA A 25 -10.89 12.13 8.51
C ALA A 25 -11.95 11.63 7.52
N PHE A 26 -12.60 10.54 7.87
CA PHE A 26 -13.73 9.96 7.14
C PHE A 26 -14.72 9.32 8.11
N ASP A 27 -15.97 9.24 7.69
CA ASP A 27 -17.04 8.64 8.48
C ASP A 27 -17.22 7.16 8.14
N ARG A 28 -17.14 6.84 6.84
CA ARG A 28 -17.27 5.47 6.31
C ARG A 28 -16.50 5.31 5.01
N ILE A 29 -16.03 4.09 4.77
CA ILE A 29 -15.53 3.64 3.47
C ILE A 29 -16.32 2.40 3.07
N THR A 30 -16.83 2.40 1.85
CA THR A 30 -17.44 1.24 1.23
C THR A 30 -16.54 0.76 0.10
N ILE A 31 -16.11 -0.50 0.17
CA ILE A 31 -15.29 -1.17 -0.85
C ILE A 31 -16.15 -2.19 -1.57
N GLU A 32 -16.22 -2.09 -2.88
CA GLU A 32 -16.87 -3.04 -3.75
C GLU A 32 -15.81 -3.78 -4.57
N THR A 33 -15.86 -5.11 -4.55
CA THR A 33 -14.82 -5.97 -5.15
C THR A 33 -15.42 -7.23 -5.76
N HIS A 34 -14.66 -7.89 -6.65
CA HIS A 34 -15.05 -9.16 -7.26
C HIS A 34 -15.16 -10.29 -6.21
N PRO A 35 -16.13 -11.21 -6.35
CA PRO A 35 -16.38 -12.32 -5.39
C PRO A 35 -15.15 -13.15 -5.03
N ARG A 36 -14.25 -13.39 -5.99
CA ARG A 36 -13.01 -14.14 -5.78
C ARG A 36 -12.19 -13.64 -4.60
N TRP A 37 -12.12 -12.32 -4.42
CA TRP A 37 -11.25 -11.73 -3.40
C TRP A 37 -11.81 -11.83 -1.99
N MET A 38 -13.11 -12.06 -1.84
CA MET A 38 -13.73 -12.24 -0.52
C MET A 38 -13.26 -13.51 0.19
N THR A 39 -12.87 -14.54 -0.56
CA THR A 39 -12.32 -15.78 0.03
C THR A 39 -10.82 -15.66 0.37
N VAL A 40 -10.11 -14.72 -0.26
CA VAL A 40 -8.65 -14.59 -0.10
C VAL A 40 -8.25 -13.40 0.75
N CYS A 41 -8.92 -12.27 0.59
CA CYS A 41 -8.48 -10.98 1.12
C CYS A 41 -9.45 -10.35 2.13
N ASN A 42 -10.45 -11.03 2.61
CA ASN A 42 -11.46 -10.48 3.51
C ASN A 42 -11.24 -10.88 4.98
N GLN A 43 -10.00 -10.80 5.47
CA GLN A 43 -9.74 -10.91 6.91
C GLN A 43 -10.35 -9.70 7.63
N PRO A 44 -11.44 -9.88 8.40
CA PRO A 44 -12.19 -8.74 8.94
C PRO A 44 -11.50 -8.07 10.12
N ASP A 45 -10.79 -8.84 10.94
CA ASP A 45 -10.15 -8.39 12.17
C ASP A 45 -8.74 -9.01 12.30
N PRO A 46 -7.75 -8.53 11.52
CA PRO A 46 -6.40 -9.06 11.56
C PRO A 46 -5.73 -8.77 12.91
N GLN A 47 -5.10 -9.81 13.48
CA GLN A 47 -4.35 -9.75 14.72
C GLN A 47 -2.84 -9.72 14.50
N THR A 48 -2.40 -10.10 13.32
CA THR A 48 -0.99 -10.17 12.95
C THR A 48 -0.70 -9.35 11.68
N GLY A 49 0.56 -8.95 11.49
CA GLY A 49 1.00 -8.28 10.28
C GLY A 49 0.78 -9.13 9.01
N LEU A 50 0.86 -10.45 9.14
CA LEU A 50 0.54 -11.34 8.02
C LEU A 50 -0.96 -11.28 7.67
N GLU A 51 -1.85 -11.37 8.63
CA GLU A 51 -3.29 -11.27 8.41
C GLU A 51 -3.69 -9.89 7.85
N ALA A 52 -3.04 -8.83 8.31
CA ALA A 52 -3.24 -7.46 7.82
C ALA A 52 -3.00 -7.34 6.31
N LYS A 53 -2.06 -8.13 5.74
CA LYS A 53 -1.80 -8.20 4.29
C LYS A 53 -2.92 -8.83 3.47
N PHE A 54 -3.93 -9.40 4.12
CA PHE A 54 -5.11 -10.04 3.53
C PHE A 54 -6.41 -9.38 4.01
N SER A 55 -6.35 -8.14 4.50
CA SER A 55 -7.50 -7.40 5.04
C SER A 55 -7.77 -6.13 4.23
N TYR A 56 -8.89 -6.09 3.50
CA TYR A 56 -9.38 -4.87 2.85
C TYR A 56 -9.52 -3.72 3.85
N ARG A 57 -10.13 -4.02 5.01
CA ARG A 57 -10.40 -3.02 6.05
C ARG A 57 -9.12 -2.41 6.59
N HIS A 58 -8.13 -3.26 6.85
CA HIS A 58 -6.86 -2.80 7.42
C HIS A 58 -6.05 -1.96 6.42
N VAL A 59 -5.89 -2.42 5.18
CA VAL A 59 -5.11 -1.67 4.19
C VAL A 59 -5.80 -0.35 3.79
N ALA A 60 -7.14 -0.30 3.79
CA ALA A 60 -7.86 0.95 3.59
C ALA A 60 -7.62 1.92 4.75
N ALA A 61 -7.67 1.44 6.00
CA ALA A 61 -7.33 2.25 7.18
C ALA A 61 -5.89 2.78 7.10
N MET A 62 -4.91 1.93 6.73
CA MET A 62 -3.52 2.34 6.52
C MET A 62 -3.43 3.47 5.49
N ALA A 63 -4.04 3.30 4.31
CA ALA A 63 -4.02 4.30 3.25
C ALA A 63 -4.60 5.64 3.70
N MET A 64 -5.74 5.62 4.37
CA MET A 64 -6.41 6.83 4.86
C MET A 64 -5.67 7.55 5.98
N LEU A 65 -4.95 6.81 6.82
CA LEU A 65 -4.14 7.40 7.90
C LEU A 65 -2.69 7.71 7.47
N GLY A 66 -2.36 7.58 6.18
CA GLY A 66 -1.03 7.88 5.64
C GLY A 66 0.05 6.87 6.02
N VAL A 67 -0.34 5.68 6.49
CA VAL A 67 0.60 4.59 6.75
C VAL A 67 0.97 3.92 5.43
N SER A 68 2.27 3.79 5.15
CA SER A 68 2.76 3.24 3.89
C SER A 68 2.33 1.78 3.69
N THR A 69 1.50 1.53 2.70
CA THR A 69 1.15 0.18 2.27
C THR A 69 2.20 -0.45 1.35
N GLY A 70 3.16 0.35 0.87
CA GLY A 70 4.28 -0.09 0.05
C GLY A 70 5.45 -0.65 0.86
N ASP A 71 5.59 -0.22 2.10
CA ASP A 71 6.65 -0.67 3.00
C ASP A 71 6.25 -1.97 3.72
N ILE A 72 7.07 -3.01 3.58
CA ILE A 72 6.84 -4.29 4.25
C ILE A 72 6.94 -4.16 5.77
N GLY A 73 7.74 -3.22 6.27
CA GLY A 73 7.90 -2.93 7.70
C GLY A 73 6.68 -2.29 8.34
N SER A 74 5.72 -1.79 7.56
CA SER A 74 4.43 -1.30 8.07
C SER A 74 3.45 -2.40 8.47
N PHE A 75 3.71 -3.66 8.08
CA PHE A 75 2.85 -4.80 8.37
C PHE A 75 3.42 -5.62 9.53
N THR A 76 3.30 -5.08 10.73
CA THR A 76 3.70 -5.74 12.00
C THR A 76 2.47 -6.15 12.82
N ASP A 77 2.67 -7.03 13.79
CA ASP A 77 1.60 -7.43 14.70
C ASP A 77 1.14 -6.23 15.55
N ASP A 78 2.08 -5.38 15.98
CA ASP A 78 1.76 -4.13 16.70
C ASP A 78 0.90 -3.19 15.83
N ALA A 79 1.22 -3.04 14.55
CA ALA A 79 0.42 -2.23 13.62
C ALA A 79 -0.98 -2.82 13.40
N ALA A 80 -1.10 -4.16 13.36
CA ALA A 80 -2.41 -4.82 13.23
C ALA A 80 -3.32 -4.54 14.43
N GLN A 81 -2.74 -4.26 15.61
CA GLN A 81 -3.42 -4.00 16.88
C GLN A 81 -3.42 -2.51 17.27
N ASP A 82 -2.83 -1.62 16.46
CA ASP A 82 -2.83 -0.19 16.74
C ASP A 82 -4.25 0.36 16.86
N ALA A 83 -4.53 1.08 17.94
CA ALA A 83 -5.87 1.57 18.24
C ALA A 83 -6.43 2.52 17.17
N GLY A 84 -5.59 3.33 16.53
CA GLY A 84 -5.97 4.23 15.43
C GLY A 84 -6.38 3.45 14.18
N LEU A 85 -5.56 2.44 13.80
CA LEU A 85 -5.86 1.56 12.67
C LEU A 85 -7.08 0.67 12.94
N VAL A 86 -7.24 0.14 14.16
CA VAL A 86 -8.43 -0.61 14.58
C VAL A 86 -9.68 0.26 14.49
N GLY A 87 -9.62 1.48 15.03
CA GLY A 87 -10.73 2.44 14.96
C GLY A 87 -11.08 2.85 13.53
N ALA A 88 -10.08 3.03 12.67
CA ALA A 88 -10.29 3.38 11.27
C ALA A 88 -10.89 2.19 10.47
N ARG A 89 -10.34 0.96 10.63
CA ARG A 89 -10.85 -0.22 9.91
C ARG A 89 -12.28 -0.61 10.29
N SER A 90 -12.73 -0.26 11.51
CA SER A 90 -14.12 -0.50 11.94
C SER A 90 -15.16 0.32 11.15
N LYS A 91 -14.72 1.35 10.43
CA LYS A 91 -15.54 2.19 9.55
C LYS A 91 -15.53 1.74 8.08
N VAL A 92 -14.93 0.58 7.79
CA VAL A 92 -14.77 0.09 6.43
C VAL A 92 -15.67 -1.13 6.22
N ASP A 93 -16.56 -1.04 5.26
CA ASP A 93 -17.41 -2.14 4.78
C ASP A 93 -16.91 -2.66 3.44
N VAL A 94 -17.07 -3.97 3.22
CA VAL A 94 -16.65 -4.64 1.98
C VAL A 94 -17.81 -5.44 1.42
N PHE A 95 -18.13 -5.20 0.15
CA PHE A 95 -19.24 -5.83 -0.56
C PHE A 95 -18.77 -6.53 -1.84
N VAL A 96 -19.48 -7.59 -2.19
CA VAL A 96 -19.28 -8.34 -3.43
C VAL A 96 -20.09 -7.69 -4.54
N MET A 97 -19.47 -7.54 -5.71
CA MET A 97 -20.13 -7.07 -6.92
C MET A 97 -19.75 -7.97 -8.10
N ASP A 98 -20.76 -8.65 -8.66
CA ASP A 98 -20.56 -9.58 -9.79
C ASP A 98 -20.27 -8.83 -11.11
N ASP A 99 -20.56 -7.53 -11.18
CA ASP A 99 -20.29 -6.66 -12.34
C ASP A 99 -18.86 -6.14 -12.40
N LEU A 100 -18.08 -6.30 -11.32
CA LEU A 100 -16.66 -5.96 -11.31
C LEU A 100 -15.80 -7.14 -11.74
N SER A 101 -14.76 -6.88 -12.56
CA SER A 101 -13.73 -7.88 -12.87
C SER A 101 -12.75 -8.07 -11.71
N GLU A 102 -11.96 -9.14 -11.76
CA GLU A 102 -10.92 -9.43 -10.75
C GLU A 102 -9.85 -8.34 -10.63
N THR A 103 -9.71 -7.49 -11.63
CA THR A 103 -8.74 -6.40 -11.66
C THR A 103 -9.32 -5.07 -11.19
N GLN A 104 -10.63 -5.01 -10.94
CA GLN A 104 -11.36 -3.79 -10.62
C GLN A 104 -11.72 -3.68 -9.14
N ALA A 105 -11.78 -2.42 -8.68
CA ALA A 105 -12.42 -2.07 -7.42
C ALA A 105 -13.14 -0.73 -7.56
N ARG A 106 -14.21 -0.57 -6.78
CA ARG A 106 -14.91 0.69 -6.56
C ARG A 106 -14.89 1.00 -5.09
N VAL A 107 -14.52 2.23 -4.74
CA VAL A 107 -14.42 2.67 -3.34
C VAL A 107 -15.20 3.95 -3.18
N THR A 108 -16.12 3.97 -2.21
CA THR A 108 -16.84 5.17 -1.80
C THR A 108 -16.30 5.64 -0.46
N VAL A 109 -15.89 6.91 -0.40
CA VAL A 109 -15.45 7.57 0.84
C VAL A 109 -16.48 8.60 1.24
N GLU A 110 -16.99 8.49 2.48
CA GLU A 110 -18.00 9.37 3.04
C GLU A 110 -17.39 10.33 4.07
N ARG A 111 -17.73 11.62 3.94
CA ARG A 111 -17.32 12.69 4.86
C ARG A 111 -18.50 13.65 5.05
N GLY A 112 -19.24 13.48 6.15
CA GLY A 112 -20.51 14.17 6.37
C GLY A 112 -21.49 13.88 5.23
N ALA A 113 -22.00 14.91 4.58
CA ALA A 113 -22.90 14.78 3.45
C ALA A 113 -22.21 14.53 2.09
N LYS A 114 -20.87 14.47 2.06
CA LYS A 114 -20.10 14.24 0.83
C LYS A 114 -19.83 12.76 0.66
N HIS A 115 -20.13 12.24 -0.53
CA HIS A 115 -19.81 10.89 -0.97
C HIS A 115 -18.96 10.99 -2.23
N GLN A 116 -17.74 10.49 -2.18
CA GLN A 116 -16.82 10.48 -3.31
C GLN A 116 -16.56 9.02 -3.73
N VAL A 117 -16.72 8.75 -5.02
CA VAL A 117 -16.53 7.42 -5.58
C VAL A 117 -15.26 7.41 -6.42
N PHE A 118 -14.38 6.47 -6.13
CA PHE A 118 -13.14 6.23 -6.85
C PHE A 118 -13.16 4.83 -7.43
N THR A 119 -12.65 4.68 -8.65
CA THR A 119 -12.56 3.38 -9.32
C THR A 119 -11.16 3.18 -9.85
N HIS A 120 -10.70 1.94 -9.85
CA HIS A 120 -9.44 1.58 -10.48
C HIS A 120 -9.54 0.20 -11.12
N ASP A 121 -8.85 0.05 -12.26
CA ASP A 121 -8.71 -1.22 -12.96
C ASP A 121 -7.23 -1.49 -13.24
N LEU A 122 -6.68 -2.50 -12.59
CA LEU A 122 -5.28 -2.90 -12.75
C LEU A 122 -4.95 -3.42 -14.16
N ALA A 123 -5.95 -3.75 -14.98
CA ALA A 123 -5.76 -4.15 -16.36
C ALA A 123 -5.44 -2.98 -17.28
N HIS A 124 -5.73 -1.74 -16.86
CA HIS A 124 -5.41 -0.55 -17.64
C HIS A 124 -3.96 -0.11 -17.42
N PRO A 125 -3.20 0.15 -18.48
CA PRO A 125 -1.85 0.67 -18.37
C PRO A 125 -1.82 2.01 -17.64
N GLN A 126 -0.87 2.19 -16.72
CA GLN A 126 -0.62 3.49 -16.11
C GLN A 126 0.32 4.33 -17.01
N PRO A 127 0.21 5.67 -16.97
CA PRO A 127 1.18 6.55 -17.60
C PRO A 127 2.60 6.22 -17.14
N ILE A 128 3.58 6.33 -18.03
CA ILE A 128 4.97 5.92 -17.75
C ILE A 128 5.61 6.79 -16.66
N GLU A 129 5.21 8.06 -16.60
CA GLU A 129 5.67 9.03 -15.61
C GLU A 129 5.22 8.62 -14.20
N ASP A 130 3.96 8.22 -14.05
CA ASP A 130 3.39 7.74 -12.77
C ASP A 130 4.07 6.44 -12.35
N LEU A 131 4.33 5.55 -13.33
CA LEU A 131 5.01 4.29 -13.10
C LEU A 131 6.45 4.50 -12.62
N ASP A 132 7.22 5.41 -13.24
CA ASP A 132 8.58 5.73 -12.83
C ASP A 132 8.61 6.27 -11.40
N GLN A 133 7.72 7.20 -11.06
CA GLN A 133 7.61 7.74 -9.72
C GLN A 133 7.28 6.66 -8.69
N LYS A 134 6.30 5.81 -8.95
CA LYS A 134 5.92 4.70 -8.05
C LYS A 134 7.07 3.71 -7.87
N LEU A 135 7.82 3.41 -8.93
CA LEU A 135 8.99 2.54 -8.84
C LEU A 135 10.09 3.16 -7.99
N ARG A 136 10.36 4.46 -8.09
CA ARG A 136 11.34 5.18 -7.24
C ARG A 136 10.93 5.11 -5.77
N VAL A 137 9.67 5.41 -5.45
CA VAL A 137 9.14 5.31 -4.08
C VAL A 137 9.26 3.87 -3.56
N LYS A 138 8.88 2.89 -4.38
CA LYS A 138 8.98 1.47 -3.99
C LYS A 138 10.42 1.03 -3.78
N THR A 139 11.35 1.44 -4.63
CA THR A 139 12.77 1.12 -4.49
C THR A 139 13.30 1.73 -3.19
N ALA A 140 12.98 2.99 -2.89
CA ALA A 140 13.39 3.66 -1.66
C ALA A 140 12.87 2.92 -0.40
N SER A 141 11.64 2.40 -0.43
CA SER A 141 11.08 1.61 0.68
C SER A 141 11.78 0.26 0.90
N LEU A 142 12.39 -0.31 -0.15
CA LEU A 142 13.05 -1.63 -0.09
C LEU A 142 14.52 -1.54 0.29
N ILE A 143 15.25 -0.56 -0.22
CA ILE A 143 16.71 -0.48 -0.09
C ILE A 143 17.20 0.80 0.60
N GLY A 144 16.29 1.66 1.05
CA GLY A 144 16.56 2.96 1.66
C GLY A 144 16.76 4.06 0.62
N GLN A 145 16.47 5.32 1.04
CA GLN A 145 16.44 6.49 0.16
C GLN A 145 17.79 6.75 -0.53
N GLY A 146 18.91 6.67 0.20
CA GLY A 146 20.26 6.94 -0.35
C GLY A 146 20.59 5.98 -1.49
N ARG A 147 20.51 4.65 -1.24
CA ARG A 147 20.78 3.64 -2.26
C ARG A 147 19.82 3.71 -3.45
N SER A 148 18.55 4.00 -3.17
CA SER A 148 17.56 4.19 -4.24
C SER A 148 17.97 5.36 -5.13
N SER A 149 18.37 6.50 -4.56
CA SER A 149 18.82 7.65 -5.31
C SER A 149 20.06 7.34 -6.18
N ASP A 150 21.05 6.64 -5.62
CA ASP A 150 22.26 6.24 -6.35
C ASP A 150 21.95 5.28 -7.50
N LEU A 151 21.05 4.32 -7.26
CA LEU A 151 20.60 3.36 -8.27
C LEU A 151 19.91 4.06 -9.45
N TRP A 152 19.01 4.97 -9.16
CA TRP A 152 18.28 5.71 -10.19
C TRP A 152 19.19 6.69 -10.93
N ALA A 153 20.12 7.36 -10.26
CA ALA A 153 21.12 8.25 -10.87
C ALA A 153 22.03 7.47 -11.84
N SER A 154 22.53 6.28 -11.42
CA SER A 154 23.38 5.45 -12.28
C SER A 154 22.64 4.92 -13.52
N ARG A 155 21.35 4.57 -13.39
CA ARG A 155 20.50 4.24 -14.54
C ARG A 155 20.40 5.41 -15.51
N ASP A 156 20.13 6.59 -14.99
CA ASP A 156 19.89 7.80 -15.81
C ASP A 156 21.16 8.28 -16.53
N THR A 157 22.35 8.00 -15.97
CA THR A 157 23.65 8.27 -16.61
C THR A 157 24.18 7.12 -17.45
N HIS A 158 23.49 5.97 -17.49
CA HIS A 158 23.91 4.74 -18.19
C HIS A 158 25.25 4.19 -17.67
N ASP A 159 25.62 4.48 -16.44
CA ASP A 159 26.83 3.97 -15.78
C ASP A 159 26.55 2.59 -15.18
N LEU A 160 26.96 1.53 -15.87
CA LEU A 160 26.72 0.15 -15.46
C LEU A 160 27.47 -0.21 -14.18
N ASP A 161 28.71 0.25 -14.01
CA ASP A 161 29.52 -0.07 -12.83
C ASP A 161 28.92 0.59 -11.56
N ALA A 162 28.52 1.86 -11.69
CA ALA A 162 27.80 2.55 -10.61
C ALA A 162 26.44 1.89 -10.31
N PHE A 163 25.72 1.45 -11.35
CA PHE A 163 24.43 0.74 -11.18
C PHE A 163 24.63 -0.59 -10.43
N ILE A 164 25.61 -1.42 -10.83
CA ILE A 164 25.92 -2.69 -10.16
C ILE A 164 26.32 -2.43 -8.71
N THR A 165 27.17 -1.45 -8.46
CA THR A 165 27.60 -1.08 -7.11
C THR A 165 26.41 -0.68 -6.25
N ALA A 166 25.54 0.22 -6.71
CA ALA A 166 24.34 0.65 -5.98
C ALA A 166 23.35 -0.50 -5.75
N ALA A 167 23.19 -1.39 -6.73
CA ALA A 167 22.26 -2.52 -6.65
C ALA A 167 22.69 -3.60 -5.64
N PHE A 168 24.00 -3.88 -5.54
CA PHE A 168 24.51 -5.02 -4.79
C PHE A 168 25.32 -4.66 -3.53
N GLN A 169 25.44 -3.38 -3.19
CA GLN A 169 26.02 -3.00 -1.89
C GLN A 169 25.21 -3.61 -0.75
N THR A 170 25.82 -4.50 0.01
CA THR A 170 25.24 -4.96 1.27
C THR A 170 25.34 -3.85 2.30
N THR A 171 24.22 -3.37 2.82
CA THR A 171 24.24 -2.55 4.02
C THR A 171 24.80 -3.38 5.16
N THR A 172 25.99 -3.02 5.64
CA THR A 172 26.48 -3.55 6.91
C THR A 172 25.43 -3.22 7.97
N PRO A 173 24.88 -4.19 8.72
CA PRO A 173 23.91 -3.89 9.75
C PRO A 173 24.53 -2.90 10.71
N GLN A 174 23.90 -1.71 10.85
CA GLN A 174 24.30 -0.75 11.83
C GLN A 174 24.19 -1.41 13.21
N LYS A 175 25.33 -1.67 13.86
CA LYS A 175 25.38 -2.19 15.23
C LYS A 175 24.47 -1.32 16.07
N ARG A 176 23.37 -1.88 16.57
CA ARG A 176 22.57 -1.23 17.62
C ARG A 176 23.54 -0.87 18.73
N ALA A 177 23.72 0.41 18.99
CA ALA A 177 24.46 0.87 20.15
C ALA A 177 23.73 0.28 21.37
N SER A 178 24.44 -0.62 22.07
CA SER A 178 24.01 -1.11 23.36
C SER A 178 23.90 0.09 24.27
N ILE A 179 22.71 0.46 24.71
CA ILE A 179 22.52 1.39 25.80
C ILE A 179 22.81 0.56 27.04
N GLU A 180 24.08 0.59 27.46
CA GLU A 180 24.48 0.28 28.83
C GLU A 180 24.35 1.56 29.65
N GLY A 181 23.52 1.51 30.70
CA GLY A 181 23.34 2.56 31.67
C GLY A 181 22.10 2.32 32.50
#